data_6892baa99252387e630fae53a43d8914
#
_entry.id   6892baa99252387e630fae53a43d8914
#
_cell.length_a   1.000
_cell.length_b   1.000
_cell.length_c   1.000
_cell.angle_alpha   90.00
_cell.angle_beta   90.00
_cell.angle_gamma   90.00
#
_symmetry.space_group_name_H-M   'P 1'
#
loop_
_entity.id
_entity.type
_entity.pdbx_description
1 polymer ?
#
loop_
_entity_poly.entity_id
_entity_poly.type
_entity_poly.pdbx_seq_one_letter_code
_entity_poly.pdbx_strand_id
1 'polypeptide(L)'
;MGSQTPATGNGGQGRILVVDDVATVRKSISMTLAHAGYEVVEAESGEQAIKLAQDVQHPFVIDVVLCDIRMPPGDGVETMAFFMREYPTIPVVALTAYPDVELAVALMRRGVVDFLVKPVLQEELRMVVKRAVEQRVNCKSSVCEER
;
A
#
# COMPACT_ATOMS: atom_id res chain seq x y z
N MET A 1 22.77 -5.15 12.94
CA MET A 1 22.37 -5.14 12.50
C MET A 1 22.07 -4.84 12.07
N GLY A 2 21.98 -4.88 12.03
CA GLY A 2 21.29 -4.66 11.43
C GLY A 2 21.04 -4.17 11.08
N SER A 3 20.96 -4.15 11.36
CA SER A 3 20.45 -3.73 10.92
C SER A 3 20.21 -3.21 10.59
N GLN A 4 20.12 -3.10 10.77
CA GLN A 4 19.62 -2.69 10.32
C GLN A 4 19.36 -2.02 9.79
N THR A 5 19.47 -1.79 10.06
CA THR A 5 19.03 -1.23 9.42
C THR A 5 18.93 -0.86 8.77
N PRO A 6 18.86 -0.69 8.85
CA PRO A 6 18.50 -0.30 8.11
C PRO A 6 18.25 0.10 7.54
N ALA A 7 18.00 0.02 7.66
CA ALA A 7 17.61 0.35 7.05
C ALA A 7 17.48 0.98 6.60
N THR A 8 17.48 1.14 6.96
CA THR A 8 17.27 1.86 6.54
C THR A 8 17.18 2.27 5.64
N GLY A 9 17.05 2.44 5.75
CA GLY A 9 16.83 2.59 4.90
C GLY A 9 17.24 2.63 3.81
N ASN A 10 17.79 2.57 3.85
CA ASN A 10 18.14 2.63 2.90
C ASN A 10 18.33 1.69 2.24
N GLY A 11 18.62 1.31 2.60
CA GLY A 11 18.72 0.17 1.82
C GLY A 11 17.51 -0.63 1.73
N GLY A 12 16.51 -0.17 2.26
CA GLY A 12 15.29 -0.93 2.22
C GLY A 12 14.71 -1.03 0.83
N GLN A 13 13.88 -2.04 0.66
CA GLN A 13 13.17 -2.24 -0.58
C GLN A 13 12.11 -1.15 -0.80
N GLY A 14 11.72 -0.47 0.24
CA GLY A 14 10.70 0.54 0.19
C GLY A 14 9.84 0.49 1.44
N ARG A 15 8.97 1.47 1.58
CA ARG A 15 8.08 1.55 2.75
C ARG A 15 6.65 1.36 2.29
N ILE A 16 5.97 0.43 2.92
CA ILE A 16 4.62 0.03 2.53
C ILE A 16 3.66 0.41 3.65
N LEU A 17 2.60 1.10 3.30
CA LEU A 17 1.53 1.39 4.24
C LEU A 17 0.46 0.32 4.08
N VAL A 18 0.17 -0.41 5.17
CA VAL A 18 -0.83 -1.47 5.16
C VAL A 18 -2.02 -1.00 5.96
N VAL A 19 -3.17 -0.89 5.30
CA VAL A 19 -4.40 -0.39 5.92
C VAL A 19 -5.43 -1.50 5.92
N ASP A 20 -5.76 -2.00 7.11
CA ASP A 20 -6.73 -3.09 7.24
C ASP A 20 -7.23 -3.07 8.69
N ASP A 21 -8.54 -3.16 8.88
CA ASP A 21 -9.10 -3.09 10.21
C ASP A 21 -9.03 -4.42 10.96
N VAL A 22 -8.67 -5.50 10.29
CA VAL A 22 -8.55 -6.82 10.93
C VAL A 22 -7.09 -7.02 11.31
N ALA A 23 -6.82 -7.01 12.61
CA ALA A 23 -5.44 -7.01 13.10
C ALA A 23 -4.66 -8.24 12.65
N THR A 24 -5.30 -9.42 12.65
CA THR A 24 -4.57 -10.63 12.25
C THR A 24 -4.16 -10.60 10.80
N VAL A 25 -5.02 -10.09 9.93
CA VAL A 25 -4.69 -9.95 8.51
C VAL A 25 -3.59 -8.92 8.33
N ARG A 26 -3.73 -7.77 8.98
CA ARG A 26 -2.75 -6.71 8.87
C ARG A 26 -1.37 -7.17 9.33
N LYS A 27 -1.32 -7.88 10.45
CA LYS A 27 -0.05 -8.38 10.97
C LYS A 27 0.58 -9.42 10.07
N SER A 28 -0.24 -10.29 9.51
CA SER A 28 0.27 -11.31 8.61
C SER A 28 0.91 -10.69 7.38
N ILE A 29 0.25 -9.71 6.80
CA ILE A 29 0.79 -9.01 5.64
C ILE A 29 2.07 -8.28 6.01
N SER A 30 2.05 -7.61 7.17
CA SER A 30 3.21 -6.85 7.60
C SER A 30 4.42 -7.72 7.83
N MET A 31 4.22 -8.89 8.43
CA MET A 31 5.35 -9.79 8.68
C MET A 31 5.93 -10.32 7.38
N THR A 32 5.08 -10.67 6.44
CA THR A 32 5.55 -11.15 5.14
C THR A 32 6.40 -10.08 4.45
N LEU A 33 5.93 -8.86 4.47
CA LEU A 33 6.65 -7.78 3.82
C LEU A 33 7.94 -7.43 4.54
N ALA A 34 7.92 -7.46 5.88
CA ALA A 34 9.12 -7.18 6.64
C ALA A 34 10.19 -8.22 6.34
N HIS A 35 9.80 -9.48 6.26
CA HIS A 35 10.75 -10.54 5.93
C HIS A 35 11.32 -10.38 4.52
N ALA A 36 10.59 -9.72 3.65
CA ALA A 36 11.06 -9.48 2.28
C ALA A 36 11.92 -8.22 2.18
N GLY A 37 12.14 -7.52 3.29
CA GLY A 37 13.03 -6.36 3.30
C GLY A 37 12.35 -5.02 3.24
N TYR A 38 11.03 -4.97 3.30
CA TYR A 38 10.30 -3.70 3.28
C TYR A 38 10.12 -3.16 4.68
N GLU A 39 10.09 -1.85 4.79
CA GLU A 39 9.58 -1.22 6.00
C GLU A 39 8.06 -1.17 5.90
N VAL A 40 7.39 -1.41 7.01
CA VAL A 40 5.95 -1.46 7.02
C VAL A 40 5.40 -0.49 8.04
N VAL A 41 4.44 0.30 7.62
CA VAL A 41 3.68 1.17 8.51
C VAL A 41 2.25 0.64 8.47
N GLU A 42 1.64 0.47 9.64
CA GLU A 42 0.30 -0.12 9.73
C GLU A 42 -0.72 0.93 10.14
N ALA A 43 -1.89 0.83 9.57
CA ALA A 43 -3.03 1.65 9.96
C ALA A 43 -4.23 0.74 10.07
N GLU A 44 -5.04 0.94 11.12
CA GLU A 44 -6.20 0.10 11.32
C GLU A 44 -7.48 0.72 10.76
N SER A 45 -7.38 1.92 10.21
CA SER A 45 -8.53 2.58 9.60
C SER A 45 -8.03 3.52 8.52
N GLY A 46 -8.96 3.94 7.66
CA GLY A 46 -8.63 4.93 6.66
C GLY A 46 -8.24 6.26 7.29
N GLU A 47 -8.94 6.62 8.35
CA GLU A 47 -8.63 7.88 9.03
C GLU A 47 -7.21 7.88 9.56
N GLN A 48 -6.80 6.79 10.18
CA GLN A 48 -5.44 6.69 10.69
C GLN A 48 -4.43 6.73 9.55
N ALA A 49 -4.73 6.06 8.45
CA ALA A 49 -3.83 6.06 7.30
C ALA A 49 -3.62 7.47 6.76
N ILE A 50 -4.69 8.22 6.65
CA ILE A 50 -4.60 9.59 6.15
C ILE A 50 -3.80 10.46 7.09
N LYS A 51 -4.02 10.30 8.39
CA LYS A 51 -3.26 11.07 9.37
C LYS A 51 -1.78 10.76 9.30
N LEU A 52 -1.43 9.50 9.12
CA LEU A 52 -0.03 9.13 8.99
C LEU A 52 0.60 9.78 7.76
N ALA A 53 -0.13 9.80 6.65
CA ALA A 53 0.39 10.38 5.43
C ALA A 53 0.57 11.89 5.54
N GLN A 54 -0.26 12.53 6.35
CA GLN A 54 -0.24 14.00 6.48
C GLN A 54 0.62 14.51 7.62
N ASP A 55 1.29 13.62 8.34
CA ASP A 55 2.07 14.02 9.51
C ASP A 55 3.33 14.73 9.04
N VAL A 56 3.32 16.05 9.19
CA VAL A 56 4.45 16.85 8.73
C VAL A 56 5.62 16.82 9.72
N GLN A 57 5.37 16.40 10.95
CA GLN A 57 6.44 16.31 11.95
C GLN A 57 7.24 15.02 11.80
N HIS A 58 6.60 13.99 11.27
CA HIS A 58 7.25 12.70 11.07
C HIS A 58 6.92 12.26 9.65
N PRO A 59 7.46 12.94 8.67
CA PRO A 59 7.08 12.62 7.29
C PRO A 59 7.55 11.22 6.91
N PHE A 60 6.61 10.42 6.43
CA PHE A 60 6.95 9.12 5.90
C PHE A 60 7.01 9.21 4.39
N VAL A 61 8.03 8.60 3.83
CA VAL A 61 8.02 8.36 2.40
C VAL A 61 7.35 7.02 2.19
N ILE A 62 6.16 7.03 1.65
CA ILE A 62 5.41 5.81 1.41
C ILE A 62 5.54 5.46 -0.05
N ASP A 63 5.95 4.23 -0.31
CA ASP A 63 6.18 3.79 -1.68
C ASP A 63 5.01 3.04 -2.26
N VAL A 64 4.21 2.38 -1.43
CA VAL A 64 3.02 1.65 -1.88
C VAL A 64 2.00 1.67 -0.76
N VAL A 65 0.72 1.78 -1.12
CA VAL A 65 -0.38 1.65 -0.16
C VAL A 65 -1.14 0.38 -0.47
N LEU A 66 -1.27 -0.49 0.52
CA LEU A 66 -2.16 -1.65 0.46
C LEU A 66 -3.36 -1.32 1.32
N CYS A 67 -4.54 -1.30 0.74
CA CYS A 67 -5.71 -0.83 1.46
C CYS A 67 -6.88 -1.79 1.28
N ASP A 68 -7.46 -2.20 2.41
CA ASP A 68 -8.66 -3.03 2.40
C ASP A 68 -9.82 -2.19 1.86
N ILE A 69 -10.57 -2.78 0.93
CA ILE A 69 -11.72 -2.10 0.35
C ILE A 69 -12.84 -1.97 1.37
N ARG A 70 -13.00 -2.98 2.21
CA ARG A 70 -14.14 -3.05 3.12
C ARG A 70 -13.72 -2.84 4.54
N MET A 71 -13.60 -1.61 4.94
CA MET A 71 -13.36 -1.27 6.33
C MET A 71 -14.58 -0.51 6.81
N PRO A 72 -15.33 -1.08 7.76
CA PRO A 72 -16.46 -0.32 8.29
C PRO A 72 -15.97 0.96 8.95
N PRO A 73 -16.68 2.03 8.80
CA PRO A 73 -17.95 2.17 8.09
C PRO A 73 -17.84 2.38 6.59
N GLY A 74 -17.01 1.62 5.92
CA GLY A 74 -17.02 1.62 4.47
C GLY A 74 -16.08 2.58 3.79
N ASP A 75 -15.05 3.00 4.48
CA ASP A 75 -14.20 4.06 3.97
C ASP A 75 -12.94 3.57 3.26
N GLY A 76 -12.84 2.29 2.94
CA GLY A 76 -11.67 1.81 2.21
C GLY A 76 -11.54 2.45 0.85
N VAL A 77 -12.64 2.52 0.11
CA VAL A 77 -12.61 3.14 -1.20
C VAL A 77 -12.30 4.63 -1.10
N GLU A 78 -12.85 5.28 -0.08
CA GLU A 78 -12.56 6.70 0.12
C GLU A 78 -11.11 6.93 0.47
N THR A 79 -10.53 6.05 1.27
CA THR A 79 -9.11 6.15 1.61
C THR A 79 -8.25 6.01 0.37
N MET A 80 -8.57 5.02 -0.46
CA MET A 80 -7.83 4.83 -1.70
C MET A 80 -7.95 6.04 -2.61
N ALA A 81 -9.15 6.60 -2.70
CA ALA A 81 -9.37 7.80 -3.53
C ALA A 81 -8.55 8.97 -3.01
N PHE A 82 -8.46 9.11 -1.68
CA PHE A 82 -7.63 10.15 -1.10
C PHE A 82 -6.18 10.02 -1.55
N PHE A 83 -5.61 8.82 -1.44
CA PHE A 83 -4.21 8.64 -1.82
C PHE A 83 -4.00 8.84 -3.31
N MET A 84 -4.95 8.40 -4.13
CA MET A 84 -4.81 8.57 -5.56
C MET A 84 -4.89 10.04 -5.97
N ARG A 85 -5.66 10.83 -5.23
CA ARG A 85 -5.80 12.25 -5.52
C ARG A 85 -4.64 13.06 -4.98
N GLU A 86 -4.26 12.80 -3.72
CA GLU A 86 -3.26 13.65 -3.06
C GLU A 86 -1.85 13.19 -3.30
N TYR A 87 -1.64 11.93 -3.57
CA TYR A 87 -0.31 11.36 -3.77
C TYR A 87 -0.31 10.49 -5.02
N PRO A 88 -0.48 11.12 -6.19
CA PRO A 88 -0.72 10.34 -7.42
C PRO A 88 0.46 9.48 -7.86
N THR A 89 1.65 9.72 -7.33
CA THR A 89 2.78 8.87 -7.69
C THR A 89 2.91 7.63 -6.82
N ILE A 90 2.08 7.52 -5.78
CA ILE A 90 2.12 6.35 -4.90
C ILE A 90 1.12 5.33 -5.41
N PRO A 91 1.57 4.14 -5.83
CA PRO A 91 0.64 3.11 -6.27
C PRO A 91 -0.22 2.61 -5.14
N VAL A 92 -1.49 2.38 -5.43
CA VAL A 92 -2.44 1.86 -4.47
C VAL A 92 -2.88 0.48 -4.92
N VAL A 93 -2.76 -0.49 -4.02
CA VAL A 93 -3.19 -1.86 -4.24
C VAL A 93 -4.36 -2.14 -3.31
N ALA A 94 -5.44 -2.65 -3.87
CA ALA A 94 -6.64 -2.94 -3.08
C ALA A 94 -6.59 -4.36 -2.52
N LEU A 95 -7.10 -4.52 -1.31
CA LEU A 95 -7.26 -5.84 -0.69
C LEU A 95 -8.75 -6.12 -0.58
N THR A 96 -9.18 -7.33 -0.90
CA THR A 96 -10.59 -7.67 -0.82
C THR A 96 -10.79 -9.12 -0.45
N ALA A 97 -11.77 -9.38 0.41
CA ALA A 97 -12.18 -10.75 0.73
C ALA A 97 -13.26 -11.24 -0.23
N TYR A 98 -13.82 -10.36 -1.04
CA TYR A 98 -14.95 -10.70 -1.89
C TYR A 98 -14.63 -10.31 -3.33
N PRO A 99 -13.97 -11.19 -4.06
CA PRO A 99 -13.58 -10.85 -5.43
C PRO A 99 -14.82 -10.63 -6.28
N ASP A 100 -14.85 -9.51 -6.94
CA ASP A 100 -15.96 -9.09 -7.76
C ASP A 100 -15.35 -8.41 -8.98
N VAL A 101 -15.58 -9.02 -10.14
CA VAL A 101 -14.94 -8.52 -11.36
C VAL A 101 -15.34 -7.08 -11.63
N GLU A 102 -16.62 -6.76 -11.41
CA GLU A 102 -17.07 -5.40 -11.67
C GLU A 102 -16.39 -4.39 -10.77
N LEU A 103 -16.25 -4.74 -9.49
CA LEU A 103 -15.57 -3.85 -8.56
C LEU A 103 -14.09 -3.70 -8.92
N ALA A 104 -13.44 -4.80 -9.25
CA ALA A 104 -12.04 -4.77 -9.63
C ALA A 104 -11.82 -3.88 -10.84
N VAL A 105 -12.65 -4.04 -11.86
CA VAL A 105 -12.54 -3.21 -13.07
C VAL A 105 -12.75 -1.75 -12.72
N ALA A 106 -13.74 -1.45 -11.89
CA ALA A 106 -14.03 -0.07 -11.53
C ALA A 106 -12.85 0.56 -10.79
N LEU A 107 -12.25 -0.20 -9.88
CA LEU A 107 -11.11 0.32 -9.13
C LEU A 107 -9.89 0.53 -10.02
N MET A 108 -9.63 -0.42 -10.91
CA MET A 108 -8.50 -0.27 -11.82
C MET A 108 -8.68 0.93 -12.73
N ARG A 109 -9.90 1.16 -13.18
CA ARG A 109 -10.17 2.34 -14.00
C ARG A 109 -9.94 3.64 -13.25
N ARG A 110 -10.11 3.61 -11.93
CA ARG A 110 -9.90 4.80 -11.12
C ARG A 110 -8.44 5.01 -10.74
N GLY A 111 -7.58 4.04 -11.03
CA GLY A 111 -6.16 4.22 -10.81
C GLY A 111 -5.50 3.25 -9.85
N VAL A 112 -6.27 2.34 -9.27
CA VAL A 112 -5.69 1.27 -8.45
C VAL A 112 -4.84 0.40 -9.37
N VAL A 113 -3.60 0.12 -8.97
CA VAL A 113 -2.68 -0.55 -9.88
C VAL A 113 -2.80 -2.06 -9.87
N ASP A 114 -3.36 -2.61 -8.79
CA ASP A 114 -3.52 -4.06 -8.69
C ASP A 114 -4.45 -4.33 -7.53
N PHE A 115 -4.88 -5.59 -7.38
CA PHE A 115 -5.58 -5.93 -6.16
C PHE A 115 -5.27 -7.37 -5.77
N LEU A 116 -5.45 -7.66 -4.49
CA LEU A 116 -5.17 -8.95 -3.89
C LEU A 116 -6.43 -9.46 -3.22
N VAL A 117 -6.67 -10.77 -3.36
CA VAL A 117 -7.83 -11.41 -2.76
C VAL A 117 -7.41 -12.10 -1.48
N LYS A 118 -8.15 -11.86 -0.42
CA LYS A 118 -7.89 -12.52 0.87
C LYS A 118 -8.43 -13.95 0.84
N PRO A 119 -7.78 -14.87 1.49
CA PRO A 119 -6.51 -14.75 2.21
C PRO A 119 -5.37 -14.54 1.26
N VAL A 120 -4.49 -13.60 1.62
CA VAL A 120 -3.41 -13.20 0.73
C VAL A 120 -2.28 -14.21 0.81
N LEU A 121 -1.89 -14.74 -0.34
CA LEU A 121 -0.78 -15.68 -0.40
C LEU A 121 0.53 -14.91 -0.38
N GLN A 122 1.51 -15.44 0.34
CA GLN A 122 2.77 -14.73 0.54
C GLN A 122 3.48 -14.42 -0.77
N GLU A 123 3.51 -15.41 -1.67
CA GLU A 123 4.21 -15.19 -2.93
C GLU A 123 3.51 -14.16 -3.78
N GLU A 124 2.18 -14.21 -3.79
CA GLU A 124 1.42 -13.24 -4.57
C GLU A 124 1.61 -11.84 -4.00
N LEU A 125 1.59 -11.72 -2.69
CA LEU A 125 1.79 -10.45 -2.04
C LEU A 125 3.14 -9.85 -2.41
N ARG A 126 4.19 -10.65 -2.31
CA ARG A 126 5.53 -10.18 -2.63
C ARG A 126 5.64 -9.74 -4.08
N MET A 127 5.03 -10.50 -4.97
CA MET A 127 5.10 -10.18 -6.39
C MET A 127 4.38 -8.88 -6.71
N VAL A 128 3.18 -8.70 -6.16
CA VAL A 128 2.39 -7.51 -6.41
C VAL A 128 3.09 -6.28 -5.85
N VAL A 129 3.62 -6.38 -4.62
CA VAL A 129 4.29 -5.25 -4.00
C VAL A 129 5.57 -4.89 -4.75
N LYS A 130 6.32 -5.90 -5.18
CA LYS A 130 7.54 -5.63 -5.93
C LYS A 130 7.23 -4.86 -7.21
N ARG A 131 6.20 -5.29 -7.94
CA ARG A 131 5.82 -4.59 -9.16
C ARG A 131 5.36 -3.17 -8.88
N ALA A 132 4.64 -2.98 -7.77
CA ALA A 132 4.16 -1.65 -7.43
C ALA A 132 5.31 -0.73 -7.07
N VAL A 133 6.29 -1.23 -6.31
CA VAL A 133 7.45 -0.42 -5.98
C VAL A 133 8.22 -0.04 -7.24
N GLU A 134 8.37 -0.98 -8.15
CA GLU A 134 9.06 -0.70 -9.42
C GLU A 134 8.31 0.34 -10.23
N GLN A 135 6.99 0.27 -10.21
CA GLN A 135 6.19 1.24 -10.92
C GLN A 135 6.38 2.64 -10.35
N ARG A 136 6.44 2.76 -9.03
CA ARG A 136 6.67 4.06 -8.43
C ARG A 136 8.03 4.63 -8.79
N VAL A 137 9.06 3.79 -8.77
CA VAL A 137 10.39 4.24 -9.14
C VAL A 137 10.40 4.73 -10.57
N ASN A 138 9.80 3.98 -11.48
CA ASN A 138 9.75 4.38 -12.87
C ASN A 138 9.00 5.69 -13.05
N CYS A 139 7.88 5.83 -12.37
CA CYS A 139 7.12 7.05 -12.44
C CYS A 139 7.93 8.25 -11.97
N LYS A 140 8.61 8.10 -10.83
CA LYS A 140 9.40 9.20 -10.31
C LYS A 140 10.54 9.59 -11.23
N SER A 141 11.09 8.63 -11.93
CA SER A 141 12.29 8.91 -12.71
C SER A 141 12.01 9.50 -14.08
N SER A 142 10.82 9.29 -14.64
CA SER A 142 10.67 9.74 -16.03
C SER A 142 9.29 10.16 -16.42
N VAL A 143 8.27 9.59 -15.85
CA VAL A 143 6.95 9.70 -16.46
C VAL A 143 6.07 10.73 -15.82
N CYS A 144 6.32 11.02 -14.56
CA CYS A 144 5.39 11.84 -13.81
C CYS A 144 5.21 13.21 -14.41
N GLU A 145 6.22 13.72 -15.04
CA GLU A 145 6.09 15.03 -15.62
C GLU A 145 5.31 15.05 -16.89
N GLU A 146 4.91 13.91 -17.37
CA GLU A 146 4.15 13.88 -18.62
C GLU A 146 2.68 14.09 -18.45
N ARG A 147 2.28 14.21 -17.21
CA ARG A 147 0.91 14.26 -16.97
C ARG A 147 0.33 15.55 -17.19
#